data_c8d0fd4258315ea4f7670beb7b2ba8fd
#
_entry.id   c8d0fd4258315ea4f7670beb7b2ba8fd
#
_cell.length_a   1.000
_cell.length_b   1.000
_cell.length_c   1.000
_cell.angle_alpha   90.00
_cell.angle_beta   90.00
_cell.angle_gamma   90.00
#
_symmetry.space_group_name_H-M   'P 1'
#
loop_
_entity.id
_entity.type
_entity.pdbx_description
1 polymer ?
#
loop_
_entity_poly.entity_id
_entity_poly.type
_entity_poly.pdbx_seq_one_letter_code
_entity_poly.pdbx_strand_id
1 'polypeptide(L)'
;MEVAADKTRILPIGRFKGTKEDFDFLGFTFFNARTHGGKYRLGVRTSKKKLKTKKEAAKLWLRGRLTKSVAETMRKINISLKGHCNYYGVSGNFHMIQNFWKYVKHSCYRMLNRRDQKGKLRYDKFLRIWDYYVREPHLTVDIWGWKPMLG
;
A
#
# COMPACT_ATOMS: atom_id res chain seq x y z
N MET A 1 -25.33 5.17 4.95
CA MET A 1 -24.42 6.12 4.31
C MET A 1 -25.02 6.54 2.97
N GLU A 2 -25.31 7.80 2.82
CA GLU A 2 -25.82 8.33 1.56
C GLU A 2 -24.69 8.61 0.61
N VAL A 3 -24.82 8.14 -0.63
CA VAL A 3 -23.90 8.47 -1.70
C VAL A 3 -24.49 9.66 -2.45
N ALA A 4 -23.74 10.74 -2.57
CA ALA A 4 -24.16 11.90 -3.32
C ALA A 4 -24.48 11.52 -4.77
N ALA A 5 -25.56 12.03 -5.34
CA ALA A 5 -26.01 11.66 -6.68
C ALA A 5 -24.95 11.95 -7.76
N ASP A 6 -24.18 13.03 -7.59
CA ASP A 6 -23.09 13.40 -8.50
C ASP A 6 -21.88 12.46 -8.43
N LYS A 7 -21.76 11.67 -7.36
CA LYS A 7 -20.73 10.64 -7.20
C LYS A 7 -21.20 9.26 -7.62
N THR A 8 -22.49 9.09 -7.89
CA THR A 8 -23.06 7.82 -8.32
C THR A 8 -22.94 7.72 -9.83
N ARG A 9 -22.13 6.77 -10.29
CA ARG A 9 -21.92 6.51 -11.71
C ARG A 9 -22.17 5.05 -12.01
N ILE A 10 -22.87 4.80 -13.12
CA ILE A 10 -22.99 3.45 -13.67
C ILE A 10 -21.90 3.31 -14.73
N LEU A 11 -20.90 2.47 -14.43
CA LEU A 11 -19.80 2.20 -15.35
C LEU A 11 -19.98 0.83 -15.99
N PRO A 12 -19.62 0.68 -17.27
CA PRO A 12 -19.74 -0.60 -17.97
C PRO A 12 -18.61 -1.55 -17.55
N ILE A 13 -18.67 -2.03 -16.31
CA ILE A 13 -17.75 -3.02 -15.75
C ILE A 13 -18.37 -4.38 -15.88
N GLY A 14 -17.66 -5.32 -16.49
CA GLY A 14 -18.10 -6.69 -16.61
C GLY A 14 -17.43 -7.42 -17.74
N ARG A 15 -17.67 -8.76 -17.80
CA ARG A 15 -16.98 -9.66 -18.70
C ARG A 15 -17.10 -9.28 -20.19
N PHE A 16 -18.26 -8.75 -20.59
CA PHE A 16 -18.54 -8.45 -21.99
C PHE A 16 -18.50 -6.96 -22.32
N LYS A 17 -18.22 -6.11 -21.36
CA LYS A 17 -18.21 -4.66 -21.58
C LYS A 17 -16.94 -4.17 -22.24
N GLY A 18 -15.77 -4.71 -21.84
CA GLY A 18 -14.49 -4.43 -22.50
C GLY A 18 -14.03 -2.98 -22.51
N THR A 19 -14.58 -2.12 -21.65
CA THR A 19 -14.22 -0.70 -21.60
C THR A 19 -12.93 -0.49 -20.80
N LYS A 20 -12.28 0.65 -21.05
CA LYS A 20 -11.10 1.10 -20.29
C LYS A 20 -11.47 1.97 -19.08
N GLU A 21 -12.75 2.19 -18.86
CA GLU A 21 -13.19 2.99 -17.73
C GLU A 21 -12.92 2.31 -16.40
N ASP A 22 -12.65 3.11 -15.38
CA ASP A 22 -12.46 2.63 -14.01
C ASP A 22 -13.29 3.47 -13.05
N PHE A 23 -13.41 3.01 -11.81
CA PHE A 23 -14.06 3.77 -10.75
C PHE A 23 -13.40 3.51 -9.41
N ASP A 24 -13.44 4.52 -8.54
CA ASP A 24 -12.87 4.45 -7.19
C ASP A 24 -13.98 4.19 -6.16
N PHE A 25 -13.71 3.24 -5.27
CA PHE A 25 -14.62 2.92 -4.16
C PHE A 25 -13.85 2.36 -2.99
N LEU A 26 -14.08 2.90 -1.80
CA LEU A 26 -13.44 2.49 -0.54
C LEU A 26 -11.90 2.48 -0.60
N GLY A 27 -11.32 3.39 -1.33
CA GLY A 27 -9.86 3.49 -1.46
C GLY A 27 -9.26 2.61 -2.55
N PHE A 28 -10.09 1.88 -3.28
CA PHE A 28 -9.66 1.05 -4.41
C PHE A 28 -10.14 1.62 -5.73
N THR A 29 -9.40 1.36 -6.79
CA THR A 29 -9.83 1.59 -8.17
C THR A 29 -10.14 0.24 -8.80
N PHE A 30 -11.36 0.10 -9.31
CA PHE A 30 -11.84 -1.11 -10.00
C PHE A 30 -11.83 -0.87 -11.49
N PHE A 31 -11.38 -1.85 -12.25
CA PHE A 31 -11.24 -1.74 -13.70
C PHE A 31 -11.40 -3.10 -14.38
N ASN A 32 -11.72 -3.08 -15.67
CA ASN A 32 -11.77 -4.30 -16.48
C ASN A 32 -10.34 -4.75 -16.78
N ALA A 33 -10.04 -6.01 -16.55
CA ALA A 33 -8.72 -6.59 -16.79
C ALA A 33 -8.86 -7.95 -17.49
N ARG A 34 -7.71 -8.48 -17.93
CA ARG A 34 -7.65 -9.80 -18.54
C ARG A 34 -6.51 -10.59 -17.93
N THR A 35 -6.69 -11.90 -17.83
CA THR A 35 -5.65 -12.81 -17.41
C THR A 35 -4.63 -12.99 -18.55
N HIS A 36 -3.51 -13.66 -18.26
CA HIS A 36 -2.53 -14.03 -19.28
C HIS A 36 -3.16 -14.84 -20.43
N GLY A 37 -4.17 -15.66 -20.14
CA GLY A 37 -4.90 -16.42 -21.13
C GLY A 37 -5.98 -15.64 -21.87
N GLY A 38 -6.09 -14.32 -21.66
CA GLY A 38 -7.06 -13.45 -22.32
C GLY A 38 -8.47 -13.48 -21.74
N LYS A 39 -8.69 -14.21 -20.66
CA LYS A 39 -10.00 -14.27 -19.98
C LYS A 39 -10.22 -12.99 -19.15
N TYR A 40 -11.46 -12.56 -19.07
CA TYR A 40 -11.86 -11.42 -18.25
C TYR A 40 -11.59 -11.68 -16.76
N ARG A 41 -11.13 -10.64 -16.07
CA ARG A 41 -11.14 -10.60 -14.60
C ARG A 41 -11.35 -9.18 -14.14
N LEU A 42 -11.91 -9.03 -12.94
CA LEU A 42 -12.03 -7.72 -12.30
C LEU A 42 -10.65 -7.31 -11.77
N GLY A 43 -10.15 -6.17 -12.25
CA GLY A 43 -8.91 -5.58 -11.74
C GLY A 43 -9.20 -4.71 -10.54
N VAL A 44 -8.31 -4.77 -9.56
CA VAL A 44 -8.40 -3.98 -8.33
C VAL A 44 -7.02 -3.45 -7.99
N ARG A 45 -6.94 -2.17 -7.70
CA ARG A 45 -5.70 -1.55 -7.19
C ARG A 45 -6.03 -0.47 -6.17
N THR A 46 -5.07 -0.12 -5.33
CA THR A 46 -5.22 1.05 -4.45
C THR A 46 -5.43 2.29 -5.31
N SER A 47 -6.41 3.13 -4.97
CA SER A 47 -6.63 4.36 -5.72
C SER A 47 -5.42 5.27 -5.62
N LYS A 48 -5.10 5.97 -6.71
CA LYS A 48 -3.95 6.88 -6.76
C LYS A 48 -4.05 7.97 -5.71
N LYS A 49 -5.25 8.52 -5.54
CA LYS A 49 -5.53 9.55 -4.54
C LYS A 49 -5.26 9.05 -3.13
N LYS A 50 -5.74 7.84 -2.81
CA LYS A 50 -5.56 7.26 -1.47
C LYS A 50 -4.10 6.92 -1.21
N LEU A 51 -3.41 6.36 -2.19
CA LEU A 51 -1.99 6.05 -2.08
C LEU A 51 -1.17 7.31 -1.82
N LYS A 52 -1.43 8.39 -2.55
CA LYS A 52 -0.76 9.67 -2.35
C LYS A 52 -0.99 10.21 -0.94
N THR A 53 -2.24 10.20 -0.47
CA THR A 53 -2.60 10.66 0.87
C THR A 53 -1.87 9.86 1.94
N LYS A 54 -1.82 8.55 1.80
CA LYS A 54 -1.12 7.68 2.75
C LYS A 54 0.39 7.90 2.76
N LYS A 55 0.98 8.12 1.59
CA LYS A 55 2.41 8.44 1.49
C LYS A 55 2.74 9.76 2.19
N GLU A 56 1.94 10.78 1.96
CA GLU A 56 2.11 12.09 2.61
C GLU A 56 1.97 11.99 4.13
N ALA A 57 0.96 11.25 4.60
CA ALA A 57 0.75 11.04 6.03
C ALA A 57 1.92 10.28 6.67
N ALA A 58 2.44 9.25 6.01
CA ALA A 58 3.59 8.49 6.49
C ALA A 58 4.84 9.37 6.60
N LYS A 59 5.10 10.18 5.59
CA LYS A 59 6.23 11.09 5.56
C LYS A 59 6.16 12.11 6.69
N LEU A 60 4.98 12.69 6.90
CA LEU A 60 4.75 13.67 7.97
C LEU A 60 4.93 13.04 9.35
N TRP A 61 4.39 11.84 9.55
CA TRP A 61 4.54 11.11 10.79
C TRP A 61 6.01 10.81 11.11
N LEU A 62 6.78 10.37 10.11
CA LEU A 62 8.20 10.06 10.27
C LEU A 62 9.01 11.31 10.65
N ARG A 63 8.67 12.47 10.12
CA ARG A 63 9.32 13.73 10.51
C ARG A 63 9.17 14.01 11.99
N GLY A 64 8.03 13.65 12.57
CA GLY A 64 7.78 13.81 14.01
C GLY A 64 8.53 12.80 14.87
N ARG A 65 9.22 11.82 14.28
CA ARG A 65 9.93 10.78 15.01
C ARG A 65 11.43 11.01 15.15
N LEU A 66 11.93 12.18 14.71
CA LEU A 66 13.37 12.49 14.73
C LEU A 66 14.01 12.36 16.11
N THR A 67 13.26 12.66 17.16
CA THR A 67 13.75 12.64 18.55
C THR A 67 13.19 11.48 19.37
N LYS A 68 12.44 10.58 18.72
CA LYS A 68 11.79 9.45 19.42
C LYS A 68 12.61 8.18 19.31
N SER A 69 12.27 7.19 20.13
CA SER A 69 12.96 5.89 20.12
C SER A 69 12.89 5.24 18.73
N VAL A 70 14.04 4.77 18.24
CA VAL A 70 14.12 4.05 16.98
C VAL A 70 13.32 2.75 17.05
N ALA A 71 13.51 1.96 18.13
CA ALA A 71 12.82 0.69 18.31
C ALA A 71 11.30 0.87 18.31
N GLU A 72 10.81 1.86 19.05
CA GLU A 72 9.37 2.15 19.11
C GLU A 72 8.85 2.60 17.74
N THR A 73 9.58 3.46 17.06
CA THR A 73 9.22 3.93 15.71
C THR A 73 9.12 2.76 14.73
N MET A 74 10.10 1.86 14.75
CA MET A 74 10.11 0.70 13.85
C MET A 74 8.94 -0.26 14.13
N ARG A 75 8.61 -0.48 15.42
CA ARG A 75 7.45 -1.31 15.79
C ARG A 75 6.14 -0.71 15.29
N LYS A 76 5.98 0.59 15.42
CA LYS A 76 4.78 1.31 14.91
C LYS A 76 4.69 1.25 13.40
N ILE A 77 5.81 1.36 12.70
CA ILE A 77 5.85 1.19 11.24
C ILE A 77 5.39 -0.21 10.86
N ASN A 78 5.89 -1.24 11.55
CA ASN A 78 5.49 -2.62 11.28
C ASN A 78 3.98 -2.83 11.45
N ILE A 79 3.42 -2.32 12.53
CA ILE A 79 1.97 -2.42 12.80
C ILE A 79 1.18 -1.70 11.69
N SER A 80 1.61 -0.51 11.31
CA SER A 80 0.95 0.28 10.26
C SER A 80 1.00 -0.41 8.90
N LEU A 81 2.15 -0.96 8.52
CA LEU A 81 2.31 -1.68 7.25
C LEU A 81 1.51 -2.98 7.24
N LYS A 82 1.46 -3.69 8.37
CA LYS A 82 0.63 -4.87 8.51
C LYS A 82 -0.85 -4.54 8.33
N GLY A 83 -1.33 -3.46 8.95
CA GLY A 83 -2.70 -2.98 8.78
C GLY A 83 -2.99 -2.60 7.32
N HIS A 84 -2.04 -1.96 6.65
CA HIS A 84 -2.16 -1.65 5.22
C HIS A 84 -2.30 -2.91 4.37
N CYS A 85 -1.47 -3.94 4.62
CA CYS A 85 -1.57 -5.22 3.94
C CYS A 85 -2.91 -5.92 4.22
N ASN A 86 -3.40 -5.85 5.45
CA ASN A 86 -4.68 -6.46 5.81
C ASN A 86 -5.85 -5.83 5.06
N TYR A 87 -5.82 -4.52 4.85
CA TYR A 87 -6.89 -3.82 4.14
C TYR A 87 -6.74 -3.90 2.61
N TYR A 88 -5.53 -3.63 2.10
CA TYR A 88 -5.28 -3.51 0.67
C TYR A 88 -4.70 -4.79 0.03
N GLY A 89 -4.49 -5.82 0.83
CA GLY A 89 -3.85 -7.07 0.40
C GLY A 89 -4.77 -7.98 -0.40
N VAL A 90 -5.36 -7.47 -1.47
CA VAL A 90 -6.24 -8.21 -2.37
C VAL A 90 -5.51 -8.57 -3.66
N SER A 91 -6.00 -9.62 -4.32
CA SER A 91 -5.42 -10.10 -5.58
C SER A 91 -5.30 -8.97 -6.61
N GLY A 92 -4.13 -8.86 -7.23
CA GLY A 92 -3.85 -7.85 -8.24
C GLY A 92 -3.34 -6.53 -7.70
N ASN A 93 -3.38 -6.30 -6.38
CA ASN A 93 -2.94 -5.04 -5.77
C ASN A 93 -1.54 -5.10 -5.15
N PHE A 94 -0.82 -6.19 -5.31
CA PHE A 94 0.48 -6.38 -4.64
C PHE A 94 1.49 -5.30 -5.03
N HIS A 95 1.52 -4.90 -6.30
CA HIS A 95 2.44 -3.86 -6.77
C HIS A 95 2.21 -2.50 -6.09
N MET A 96 0.97 -2.15 -5.76
CA MET A 96 0.65 -0.92 -5.04
C MET A 96 1.05 -1.01 -3.56
N ILE A 97 0.87 -2.19 -2.96
CA ILE A 97 1.33 -2.46 -1.60
C ILE A 97 2.85 -2.35 -1.54
N GLN A 98 3.57 -2.96 -2.48
CA GLN A 98 5.03 -2.85 -2.57
C GLN A 98 5.47 -1.40 -2.76
N ASN A 99 4.78 -0.64 -3.57
CA ASN A 99 5.08 0.76 -3.82
C ASN A 99 5.02 1.57 -2.52
N PHE A 100 3.94 1.42 -1.76
CA PHE A 100 3.79 2.08 -0.47
C PHE A 100 4.85 1.63 0.53
N TRP A 101 5.09 0.33 0.61
CA TRP A 101 6.06 -0.26 1.53
C TRP A 101 7.47 0.25 1.25
N LYS A 102 7.88 0.30 -0.02
CA LYS A 102 9.18 0.84 -0.43
C LYS A 102 9.29 2.33 -0.13
N TYR A 103 8.22 3.07 -0.32
CA TYR A 103 8.18 4.50 -0.01
C TYR A 103 8.40 4.74 1.49
N VAL A 104 7.71 3.99 2.34
CA VAL A 104 7.86 4.10 3.80
C VAL A 104 9.27 3.71 4.22
N LYS A 105 9.81 2.63 3.66
CA LYS A 105 11.17 2.18 3.91
C LYS A 105 12.20 3.26 3.58
N HIS A 106 12.10 3.84 2.40
CA HIS A 106 13.02 4.89 1.95
C HIS A 106 12.89 6.16 2.80
N SER A 107 11.67 6.55 3.13
CA SER A 107 11.41 7.70 3.99
C SER A 107 11.97 7.49 5.41
N CYS A 108 11.85 6.27 5.92
CA CYS A 108 12.43 5.90 7.22
C CYS A 108 13.96 5.99 7.19
N TYR A 109 14.59 5.48 6.14
CA TYR A 109 16.04 5.59 5.97
C TYR A 109 16.48 7.05 5.97
N ARG A 110 15.79 7.90 5.24
CA ARG A 110 16.09 9.34 5.22
C ARG A 110 15.95 9.99 6.60
N MET A 111 14.90 9.64 7.32
CA MET A 111 14.68 10.15 8.67
C MET A 111 15.81 9.76 9.62
N LEU A 112 16.20 8.49 9.61
CA LEU A 112 17.28 8.00 10.47
C LEU A 112 18.63 8.62 10.10
N ASN A 113 18.90 8.85 8.81
CA ASN A 113 20.08 9.56 8.38
C ASN A 113 20.14 11.00 8.89
N ARG A 114 19.00 11.67 8.96
CA ARG A 114 18.93 13.05 9.47
C ARG A 114 19.18 13.14 10.98
N ARG A 115 18.93 12.06 11.71
CA ARG A 115 19.20 12.02 13.16
C ARG A 115 20.68 11.99 13.47
N ASP A 116 21.46 11.37 12.61
CA ASP A 116 22.90 11.23 12.81
C ASP A 116 23.61 12.35 12.05
N GLN A 117 23.89 13.43 12.77
CA GLN A 117 24.54 14.61 12.19
C GLN A 117 26.03 14.42 11.93
N LYS A 118 26.69 13.45 12.59
CA LYS A 118 28.14 13.24 12.51
C LYS A 118 28.56 12.11 11.59
N GLY A 119 27.69 11.15 11.34
CA GLY A 119 27.97 10.02 10.49
C GLY A 119 26.76 9.65 9.68
N LYS A 120 26.96 9.38 8.40
CA LYS A 120 25.88 8.89 7.56
C LYS A 120 25.56 7.45 7.96
N LEU A 121 24.30 7.16 8.23
CA LEU A 121 23.84 5.80 8.44
C LEU A 121 24.05 5.00 7.15
N ARG A 122 24.87 3.95 7.21
CA ARG A 122 25.08 3.08 6.06
C ARG A 122 23.79 2.31 5.74
N TYR A 123 23.52 2.18 4.46
CA TYR A 123 22.30 1.52 4.00
C TYR A 123 22.23 0.04 4.44
N ASP A 124 23.34 -0.67 4.43
CA ASP A 124 23.40 -2.05 4.89
C ASP A 124 23.05 -2.18 6.37
N LYS A 125 23.51 -1.24 7.20
CA LYS A 125 23.13 -1.20 8.61
C LYS A 125 21.63 -0.91 8.79
N PHE A 126 21.10 0.04 8.01
CA PHE A 126 19.68 0.32 8.01
C PHE A 126 18.86 -0.90 7.61
N LEU A 127 19.28 -1.65 6.59
CA LEU A 127 18.58 -2.86 6.17
C LEU A 127 18.49 -3.89 7.28
N ARG A 128 19.53 -4.05 8.08
CA ARG A 128 19.51 -4.96 9.25
C ARG A 128 18.45 -4.54 10.26
N ILE A 129 18.36 -3.23 10.54
CA ILE A 129 17.35 -2.69 11.45
C ILE A 129 15.95 -2.91 10.86
N TRP A 130 15.76 -2.59 9.60
CA TRP A 130 14.48 -2.73 8.91
C TRP A 130 14.00 -4.17 8.90
N ASP A 131 14.86 -5.10 8.49
CA ASP A 131 14.52 -6.52 8.39
C ASP A 131 14.23 -7.16 9.77
N TYR A 132 14.84 -6.62 10.82
CA TYR A 132 14.57 -7.09 12.19
C TYR A 132 13.17 -6.73 12.66
N TYR A 133 12.70 -5.51 12.36
CA TYR A 133 11.44 -4.99 12.89
C TYR A 133 10.26 -5.12 11.95
N VAL A 134 10.48 -5.06 10.64
CA VAL A 134 9.41 -4.91 9.66
C VAL A 134 9.28 -6.17 8.81
N ARG A 135 8.04 -6.66 8.69
CA ARG A 135 7.72 -7.82 7.86
C ARG A 135 7.52 -7.40 6.40
N GLU A 136 7.79 -8.34 5.49
CA GLU A 136 7.59 -8.11 4.07
C GLU A 136 6.10 -7.98 3.72
N PRO A 137 5.78 -7.23 2.64
CA PRO A 137 4.40 -7.12 2.20
C PRO A 137 3.86 -8.44 1.68
N HIS A 138 2.58 -8.69 1.91
CA HIS A 138 1.91 -9.91 1.49
C HIS A 138 0.43 -9.64 1.16
N LEU A 139 -0.16 -10.53 0.39
CA LEU A 139 -1.60 -10.51 0.12
C LEU A 139 -2.34 -11.27 1.21
N THR A 140 -3.55 -10.82 1.54
CA THR A 140 -4.39 -11.43 2.57
C THR A 140 -5.68 -12.01 2.03
N VAL A 141 -6.14 -11.55 0.85
CA VAL A 141 -7.40 -11.99 0.25
C VAL A 141 -7.22 -12.25 -1.24
N ASP A 142 -7.64 -13.42 -1.69
CA ASP A 142 -7.74 -13.73 -3.11
C ASP A 142 -9.17 -13.48 -3.57
N ILE A 143 -9.42 -12.29 -4.14
CA ILE A 143 -10.76 -11.93 -4.61
C ILE A 143 -11.18 -12.70 -5.86
N TRP A 144 -10.20 -13.27 -6.60
CA TRP A 144 -10.50 -14.05 -7.80
C TRP A 144 -10.94 -15.47 -7.47
N GLY A 145 -10.39 -16.05 -6.39
CA GLY A 145 -10.75 -17.36 -5.90
C GLY A 145 -11.62 -17.33 -4.64
N TRP A 146 -11.84 -16.14 -4.08
CA TRP A 146 -12.61 -15.91 -2.85
C TRP A 146 -12.11 -16.72 -1.65
N LYS A 147 -10.82 -16.96 -1.59
CA LYS A 147 -10.18 -17.66 -0.48
C LYS A 147 -9.30 -16.70 0.31
N PRO A 148 -9.42 -16.66 1.64
CA PRO A 148 -8.46 -15.92 2.43
C PRO A 148 -7.07 -16.55 2.26
N MET A 149 -6.07 -15.70 2.05
CA MET A 149 -4.69 -16.17 1.96
C MET A 149 -4.10 -16.17 3.37
N LEU A 150 -3.87 -17.38 3.87
CA LEU A 150 -3.20 -17.58 5.15
C LEU A 150 -1.70 -17.55 4.90
N GLY A 151 -1.08 -16.47 5.26
CA GLY A 151 0.36 -16.30 5.06
C GLY A 151 1.09 -16.17 6.36
#